data_d50b66cb01ae969b4171fa95371d39cf
#
_entry.id   d50b66cb01ae969b4171fa95371d39cf
#
_cell.length_a   1.000
_cell.length_b   1.000
_cell.length_c   1.000
_cell.angle_alpha   90.00
_cell.angle_beta   90.00
_cell.angle_gamma   90.00
#
_symmetry.space_group_name_H-M   'P 1'
#
loop_
_entity.id
_entity.type
_entity.pdbx_description
1 polymer ?
#
loop_
_entity_poly.entity_id
_entity_poly.type
_entity_poly.pdbx_seq_one_letter_code
_entity_poly.pdbx_strand_id
1 'polypeptide(L)'
;GYSYIMFQDLAIIAIVRAIITVGILLLLKYYKSLLINEEHEERYRKLILMTSSMKSEIYFMNKNNSDIEGVMKKAYLLYKTISEQKYPTELKNLSLDIAKDVHEIKKDYISVIKGLEEMVGKKTDTAEADTVKMNIKDIVNIIKIDVLEYIKRSKFNVYLEFKLEDNFNVVEHFYIVCILRNLIYNSIEAMEDIKNGHVKILIKRSEYDCIFVVTDNGKGIKEEDIEFIFNPGFSTKFNTQTGDICRGIGLAHVKGIINDVFVGTIEVQSTLGKGTEFTIKIKEDNMEG
;
A
#
# COMPACT_ATOMS: atom_id res chain seq x y z
N GLY A 1 74.83 -6.79 -25.19
CA GLY A 1 73.56 -7.35 -25.73
C GLY A 1 72.57 -7.85 -24.67
N TYR A 2 73.08 -8.55 -23.66
CA TYR A 2 72.18 -9.20 -22.65
C TYR A 2 71.49 -8.18 -21.68
N SER A 3 72.08 -7.08 -21.35
CA SER A 3 71.50 -6.07 -20.45
C SER A 3 70.32 -5.31 -21.07
N TYR A 4 70.29 -5.13 -22.41
CA TYR A 4 69.22 -4.43 -23.10
C TYR A 4 67.94 -5.26 -23.23
N ILE A 5 68.08 -6.57 -23.52
CA ILE A 5 66.97 -7.51 -23.62
C ILE A 5 66.31 -7.64 -22.24
N MET A 6 67.07 -7.80 -21.19
CA MET A 6 66.56 -7.88 -19.80
C MET A 6 65.79 -6.63 -19.38
N PHE A 7 66.23 -5.44 -19.85
CA PHE A 7 65.52 -4.18 -19.57
C PHE A 7 64.18 -4.08 -20.33
N GLN A 8 64.13 -4.56 -21.56
CA GLN A 8 62.90 -4.64 -22.35
C GLN A 8 61.87 -5.60 -21.71
N ASP A 9 62.29 -6.78 -21.27
CA ASP A 9 61.43 -7.76 -20.62
C ASP A 9 60.86 -7.20 -19.31
N LEU A 10 61.64 -6.51 -18.48
CA LEU A 10 61.18 -5.84 -17.27
C LEU A 10 60.19 -4.71 -17.56
N ALA A 11 60.39 -3.94 -18.64
CA ALA A 11 59.47 -2.90 -19.04
C ALA A 11 58.11 -3.47 -19.50
N ILE A 12 58.11 -4.57 -20.27
CA ILE A 12 56.90 -5.25 -20.71
C ILE A 12 56.10 -5.80 -19.48
N ILE A 13 56.80 -6.46 -18.56
CA ILE A 13 56.18 -6.98 -17.34
C ILE A 13 55.54 -5.84 -16.51
N ALA A 14 56.26 -4.68 -16.36
CA ALA A 14 55.76 -3.52 -15.66
C ALA A 14 54.48 -2.95 -16.32
N ILE A 15 54.46 -2.86 -17.66
CA ILE A 15 53.27 -2.39 -18.42
C ILE A 15 52.10 -3.35 -18.25
N VAL A 16 52.31 -4.67 -18.41
CA VAL A 16 51.28 -5.67 -18.24
C VAL A 16 50.68 -5.62 -16.83
N ARG A 17 51.58 -5.52 -15.82
CA ARG A 17 51.12 -5.39 -14.42
C ARG A 17 50.33 -4.12 -14.20
N ALA A 18 50.70 -2.99 -14.77
CA ALA A 18 49.99 -1.72 -14.68
C ALA A 18 48.57 -1.86 -15.31
N ILE A 19 48.47 -2.46 -16.51
CA ILE A 19 47.20 -2.69 -17.20
C ILE A 19 46.27 -3.59 -16.36
N ILE A 20 46.79 -4.68 -15.81
CA ILE A 20 46.02 -5.58 -14.94
C ILE A 20 45.54 -4.84 -13.68
N THR A 21 46.42 -4.05 -13.04
CA THR A 21 46.06 -3.28 -11.85
C THR A 21 44.96 -2.25 -12.11
N VAL A 22 45.07 -1.51 -13.22
CA VAL A 22 44.04 -0.56 -13.65
C VAL A 22 42.73 -1.27 -13.97
N GLY A 23 42.79 -2.41 -14.66
CA GLY A 23 41.62 -3.23 -14.95
C GLY A 23 40.89 -3.69 -13.66
N ILE A 24 41.62 -4.18 -12.68
CA ILE A 24 41.03 -4.58 -11.38
C ILE A 24 40.43 -3.37 -10.66
N LEU A 25 41.08 -2.21 -10.63
CA LEU A 25 40.54 -1.00 -9.99
C LEU A 25 39.26 -0.51 -10.66
N LEU A 26 39.16 -0.58 -12.00
CA LEU A 26 37.97 -0.24 -12.75
C LEU A 26 36.83 -1.20 -12.44
N LEU A 27 37.12 -2.50 -12.39
CA LEU A 27 36.12 -3.53 -12.01
C LEU A 27 35.61 -3.31 -10.58
N LEU A 28 36.50 -3.03 -9.63
CA LEU A 28 36.12 -2.75 -8.24
C LEU A 28 35.25 -1.49 -8.14
N LYS A 29 35.60 -0.43 -8.89
CA LYS A 29 34.81 0.81 -8.94
C LYS A 29 33.41 0.57 -9.54
N TYR A 30 33.34 -0.18 -10.62
CA TYR A 30 32.07 -0.57 -11.25
C TYR A 30 31.19 -1.40 -10.30
N TYR A 31 31.78 -2.41 -9.65
CA TYR A 31 31.07 -3.25 -8.69
C TYR A 31 30.55 -2.45 -7.48
N LYS A 32 31.38 -1.55 -6.95
CA LYS A 32 30.96 -0.63 -5.87
C LYS A 32 29.81 0.27 -6.30
N SER A 33 29.83 0.79 -7.53
CA SER A 33 28.73 1.61 -8.08
C SER A 33 27.43 0.82 -8.20
N LEU A 34 27.49 -0.45 -8.65
CA LEU A 34 26.33 -1.32 -8.72
C LEU A 34 25.71 -1.58 -7.33
N LEU A 35 26.54 -1.90 -6.33
CA LEU A 35 26.07 -2.14 -4.95
C LEU A 35 25.40 -0.89 -4.34
N ILE A 36 25.98 0.30 -4.57
CA ILE A 36 25.40 1.55 -4.09
C ILE A 36 24.04 1.81 -4.74
N ASN A 37 23.92 1.58 -6.05
CA ASN A 37 22.64 1.77 -6.75
C ASN A 37 21.57 0.79 -6.24
N GLU A 38 21.89 -0.48 -6.04
CA GLU A 38 20.99 -1.49 -5.50
C GLU A 38 20.47 -1.11 -4.09
N GLU A 39 21.38 -0.63 -3.22
CA GLU A 39 21.02 -0.17 -1.88
C GLU A 39 20.09 1.08 -1.93
N HIS A 40 20.35 2.01 -2.86
CA HIS A 40 19.49 3.18 -3.06
C HIS A 40 18.10 2.79 -3.56
N GLU A 41 18.00 1.88 -4.52
CA GLU A 41 16.70 1.38 -5.03
C GLU A 41 15.92 0.66 -3.93
N GLU A 42 16.57 -0.16 -3.12
CA GLU A 42 15.90 -0.85 -2.01
C GLU A 42 15.37 0.15 -0.96
N ARG A 43 16.18 1.16 -0.60
CA ARG A 43 15.74 2.22 0.33
C ARG A 43 14.57 3.03 -0.24
N TYR A 44 14.64 3.39 -1.53
CA TYR A 44 13.59 4.13 -2.21
C TYR A 44 12.28 3.32 -2.22
N ARG A 45 12.34 2.03 -2.58
CA ARG A 45 11.19 1.13 -2.54
C ARG A 45 10.55 1.06 -1.16
N LYS A 46 11.36 0.86 -0.11
CA LYS A 46 10.88 0.82 1.27
C LYS A 46 10.20 2.14 1.67
N LEU A 47 10.75 3.28 1.25
CA LEU A 47 10.14 4.59 1.46
C LEU A 47 8.77 4.71 0.80
N ILE A 48 8.64 4.34 -0.47
CA ILE A 48 7.36 4.36 -1.19
C ILE A 48 6.32 3.49 -0.49
N LEU A 49 6.67 2.25 -0.13
CA LEU A 49 5.76 1.33 0.55
C LEU A 49 5.33 1.86 1.93
N MET A 50 6.26 2.40 2.70
CA MET A 50 5.96 2.99 4.01
C MET A 50 5.09 4.24 3.88
N THR A 51 5.43 5.14 2.97
CA THR A 51 4.64 6.37 2.73
C THR A 51 3.23 6.03 2.23
N SER A 52 3.11 5.04 1.33
CA SER A 52 1.82 4.55 0.85
C SER A 52 0.95 4.03 2.01
N SER A 53 1.51 3.20 2.89
CA SER A 53 0.80 2.74 4.09
C SER A 53 0.38 3.89 5.00
N MET A 54 1.27 4.86 5.25
CA MET A 54 0.97 6.00 6.11
C MET A 54 -0.10 6.92 5.51
N LYS A 55 -0.01 7.25 4.22
CA LYS A 55 -1.03 8.08 3.53
C LYS A 55 -2.40 7.41 3.57
N SER A 56 -2.45 6.09 3.36
CA SER A 56 -3.71 5.33 3.47
C SER A 56 -4.28 5.38 4.89
N GLU A 57 -3.47 5.20 5.91
CA GLU A 57 -3.92 5.25 7.30
C GLU A 57 -4.42 6.65 7.68
N ILE A 58 -3.69 7.70 7.32
CA ILE A 58 -4.11 9.11 7.54
C ILE A 58 -5.45 9.40 6.85
N TYR A 59 -5.63 8.96 5.61
CA TYR A 59 -6.89 9.11 4.89
C TYR A 59 -8.05 8.50 5.70
N PHE A 60 -7.87 7.28 6.23
CA PHE A 60 -8.91 6.63 7.04
C PHE A 60 -9.14 7.28 8.39
N MET A 61 -8.08 7.72 9.03
CA MET A 61 -8.20 8.47 10.28
C MET A 61 -9.02 9.75 10.05
N ASN A 62 -8.78 10.47 8.96
CA ASN A 62 -9.56 11.66 8.61
C ASN A 62 -11.04 11.32 8.34
N LYS A 63 -11.32 10.21 7.65
CA LYS A 63 -12.67 9.73 7.40
C LYS A 63 -13.40 9.36 8.70
N ASN A 64 -12.75 8.60 9.58
CA ASN A 64 -13.30 8.21 10.88
C ASN A 64 -13.56 9.40 11.80
N ASN A 65 -12.81 10.50 11.67
CA ASN A 65 -13.06 11.73 12.45
C ASN A 65 -14.47 12.28 12.19
N SER A 66 -15.02 12.14 11.00
CA SER A 66 -16.41 12.50 10.68
C SER A 66 -17.42 11.63 11.46
N ASP A 67 -17.14 10.34 11.60
CA ASP A 67 -18.00 9.41 12.34
C ASP A 67 -17.98 9.71 13.84
N ILE A 68 -16.81 10.01 14.40
CA ILE A 68 -16.64 10.46 15.79
C ILE A 68 -17.45 11.74 16.03
N GLU A 69 -17.44 12.68 15.08
CA GLU A 69 -18.25 13.90 15.15
C GLU A 69 -19.75 13.61 15.17
N GLY A 70 -20.19 12.61 14.39
CA GLY A 70 -21.57 12.12 14.41
C GLY A 70 -21.98 11.55 15.76
N VAL A 71 -21.10 10.75 16.38
CA VAL A 71 -21.32 10.19 17.72
C VAL A 71 -21.37 11.31 18.78
N MET A 72 -20.47 12.28 18.71
CA MET A 72 -20.45 13.44 19.59
C MET A 72 -21.75 14.24 19.54
N LYS A 73 -22.28 14.50 18.32
CA LYS A 73 -23.57 15.18 18.15
C LYS A 73 -24.72 14.40 18.79
N LYS A 74 -24.73 13.07 18.62
CA LYS A 74 -25.75 12.20 19.25
C LYS A 74 -25.64 12.19 20.77
N ALA A 75 -24.43 12.12 21.33
CA ALA A 75 -24.18 12.17 22.77
C ALA A 75 -24.65 13.50 23.36
N TYR A 76 -24.36 14.62 22.70
CA TYR A 76 -24.82 15.94 23.12
C TYR A 76 -26.35 16.08 23.05
N LEU A 77 -26.98 15.55 21.99
CA LEU A 77 -28.45 15.55 21.87
C LEU A 77 -29.09 14.72 22.97
N LEU A 78 -28.54 13.57 23.31
CA LEU A 78 -28.99 12.73 24.43
C LEU A 78 -28.91 13.49 25.73
N TYR A 79 -27.79 14.14 26.03
CA TYR A 79 -27.62 14.99 27.22
C TYR A 79 -28.67 16.10 27.26
N LYS A 80 -28.91 16.80 26.16
CA LYS A 80 -29.89 17.88 26.06
C LYS A 80 -31.32 17.36 26.36
N THR A 81 -31.71 16.27 25.72
CA THR A 81 -33.04 15.64 25.89
C THR A 81 -33.28 15.23 27.35
N ILE A 82 -32.28 14.61 27.99
CA ILE A 82 -32.34 14.18 29.39
C ILE A 82 -32.40 15.41 30.31
N SER A 83 -31.70 16.51 29.98
CA SER A 83 -31.64 17.73 30.77
C SER A 83 -32.94 18.53 30.76
N GLU A 84 -33.69 18.48 29.65
CA GLU A 84 -34.96 19.17 29.44
C GLU A 84 -36.14 18.45 30.09
N GLN A 85 -35.97 17.17 30.43
CA GLN A 85 -37.03 16.35 31.06
C GLN A 85 -36.66 16.04 32.54
N LYS A 86 -37.68 15.68 33.37
CA LYS A 86 -37.51 15.31 34.79
C LYS A 86 -36.92 13.90 34.96
N TYR A 87 -35.71 13.67 34.44
CA TYR A 87 -34.98 12.42 34.68
C TYR A 87 -34.08 12.52 35.94
N PRO A 88 -33.71 11.39 36.55
CA PRO A 88 -32.78 11.35 37.66
C PRO A 88 -31.47 12.06 37.38
N THR A 89 -30.91 12.77 38.34
CA THR A 89 -29.64 13.52 38.20
C THR A 89 -28.48 12.64 37.80
N GLU A 90 -28.48 11.38 38.21
CA GLU A 90 -27.46 10.39 37.86
C GLU A 90 -27.43 10.15 36.34
N LEU A 91 -28.60 10.02 35.69
CA LEU A 91 -28.67 9.79 34.22
C LEU A 91 -28.19 11.03 33.44
N LYS A 92 -28.48 12.22 33.97
CA LYS A 92 -27.99 13.49 33.42
C LYS A 92 -26.47 13.58 33.48
N ASN A 93 -25.88 13.23 34.64
CA ASN A 93 -24.43 13.24 34.81
C ASN A 93 -23.74 12.21 33.88
N LEU A 94 -24.28 10.99 33.82
CA LEU A 94 -23.76 9.95 32.92
C LEU A 94 -23.78 10.38 31.46
N SER A 95 -24.88 10.99 30.99
CA SER A 95 -24.97 11.48 29.62
C SER A 95 -24.00 12.63 29.31
N LEU A 96 -23.73 13.49 30.30
CA LEU A 96 -22.73 14.55 30.17
C LEU A 96 -21.32 13.99 30.13
N ASP A 97 -21.03 12.99 30.95
CA ASP A 97 -19.71 12.35 30.98
C ASP A 97 -19.43 11.64 29.68
N ILE A 98 -20.39 10.89 29.08
CA ILE A 98 -20.28 10.33 27.78
C ILE A 98 -19.96 11.40 26.71
N ALA A 99 -20.66 12.55 26.74
CA ALA A 99 -20.42 13.62 25.78
C ALA A 99 -19.01 14.24 25.92
N LYS A 100 -18.49 14.36 27.14
CA LYS A 100 -17.13 14.83 27.43
C LYS A 100 -16.09 13.83 26.96
N ASP A 101 -16.26 12.55 27.29
CA ASP A 101 -15.33 11.49 26.92
C ASP A 101 -15.18 11.39 25.39
N VAL A 102 -16.29 11.43 24.64
CA VAL A 102 -16.27 11.43 23.18
C VAL A 102 -15.57 12.68 22.63
N HIS A 103 -15.75 13.85 23.27
CA HIS A 103 -15.06 15.08 22.88
C HIS A 103 -13.54 14.98 23.09
N GLU A 104 -13.11 14.41 24.22
CA GLU A 104 -11.70 14.20 24.54
C GLU A 104 -11.06 13.21 23.55
N ILE A 105 -11.71 12.06 23.29
CA ILE A 105 -11.27 11.10 22.27
C ILE A 105 -11.09 11.77 20.93
N LYS A 106 -12.05 12.62 20.49
CA LYS A 106 -11.93 13.37 19.23
C LYS A 106 -10.70 14.26 19.20
N LYS A 107 -10.43 15.00 20.29
CA LYS A 107 -9.29 15.92 20.40
C LYS A 107 -7.97 15.17 20.27
N ASP A 108 -7.83 14.05 20.98
CA ASP A 108 -6.64 13.22 20.94
C ASP A 108 -6.43 12.62 19.56
N TYR A 109 -7.51 12.16 18.94
CA TYR A 109 -7.49 11.59 17.58
C TYR A 109 -7.00 12.61 16.54
N ILE A 110 -7.49 13.85 16.58
CA ILE A 110 -7.04 14.94 15.70
C ILE A 110 -5.55 15.27 15.93
N SER A 111 -5.10 15.23 17.19
CA SER A 111 -3.69 15.47 17.51
C SER A 111 -2.77 14.40 16.91
N VAL A 112 -3.19 13.14 16.96
CA VAL A 112 -2.45 12.02 16.33
C VAL A 112 -2.40 12.18 14.82
N ILE A 113 -3.53 12.51 14.17
CA ILE A 113 -3.58 12.76 12.72
C ILE A 113 -2.59 13.84 12.32
N LYS A 114 -2.62 15.00 12.98
CA LYS A 114 -1.70 16.11 12.69
C LYS A 114 -0.24 15.70 12.84
N GLY A 115 0.09 14.96 13.90
CA GLY A 115 1.43 14.43 14.10
C GLY A 115 1.90 13.52 12.96
N LEU A 116 1.02 12.66 12.46
CA LEU A 116 1.31 11.79 11.33
C LEU A 116 1.44 12.58 10.01
N GLU A 117 0.55 13.54 9.75
CA GLU A 117 0.63 14.43 8.57
C GLU A 117 1.95 15.22 8.56
N GLU A 118 2.36 15.77 9.71
CA GLU A 118 3.66 16.44 9.84
C GLU A 118 4.83 15.49 9.58
N MET A 119 4.76 14.24 10.00
CA MET A 119 5.81 13.25 9.74
C MET A 119 5.91 12.89 8.26
N VAL A 120 4.77 12.75 7.59
CA VAL A 120 4.71 12.48 6.14
C VAL A 120 5.11 13.72 5.34
N GLY A 121 4.61 14.91 5.70
CA GLY A 121 4.91 16.18 5.02
C GLY A 121 6.38 16.63 5.20
N LYS A 122 6.96 16.49 6.39
CA LYS A 122 8.35 16.88 6.64
C LYS A 122 9.38 16.02 5.90
N LYS A 123 9.04 14.81 5.49
CA LYS A 123 9.92 13.98 4.64
C LYS A 123 9.85 14.35 3.15
N THR A 124 8.86 15.17 2.78
CA THR A 124 8.64 15.66 1.41
C THR A 124 8.80 17.19 1.34
N ASP A 125 9.73 17.80 2.12
CA ASP A 125 9.98 19.25 2.18
C ASP A 125 10.49 19.87 0.86
N THR A 126 10.23 19.24 -0.26
CA THR A 126 10.14 19.90 -1.54
C THR A 126 8.66 19.91 -1.92
N ALA A 127 8.07 21.10 -2.00
CA ALA A 127 6.72 21.36 -2.54
C ALA A 127 6.51 20.76 -3.95
N GLU A 128 7.55 20.18 -4.52
CA GLU A 128 7.58 19.44 -5.78
C GLU A 128 7.31 17.92 -5.61
N ALA A 129 7.39 17.36 -4.39
CA ALA A 129 7.26 15.91 -4.19
C ALA A 129 5.82 15.40 -4.29
N ASP A 130 4.81 16.25 -4.00
CA ASP A 130 3.39 15.89 -4.15
C ASP A 130 2.91 15.96 -5.61
N THR A 131 3.71 16.52 -6.52
CA THR A 131 3.43 16.59 -7.96
C THR A 131 4.26 15.62 -8.80
N VAL A 132 5.12 14.82 -8.18
CA VAL A 132 5.95 13.85 -8.91
C VAL A 132 5.06 12.71 -9.40
N LYS A 133 4.78 12.74 -10.71
CA LYS A 133 4.11 11.63 -11.38
C LYS A 133 5.04 10.42 -11.41
N MET A 134 4.52 9.26 -11.02
CA MET A 134 5.25 8.00 -11.11
C MET A 134 4.69 7.16 -12.26
N ASN A 135 5.59 6.55 -13.02
CA ASN A 135 5.18 5.68 -14.10
C ASN A 135 4.58 4.37 -13.55
N ILE A 136 3.50 3.89 -14.16
CA ILE A 136 2.81 2.68 -13.70
C ILE A 136 3.73 1.43 -13.72
N LYS A 137 4.67 1.38 -14.63
CA LYS A 137 5.67 0.30 -14.69
C LYS A 137 6.56 0.27 -13.45
N ASP A 138 6.94 1.45 -12.92
CA ASP A 138 7.75 1.55 -11.71
C ASP A 138 6.95 1.14 -10.48
N ILE A 139 5.67 1.54 -10.41
CA ILE A 139 4.73 1.11 -9.39
C ILE A 139 4.60 -0.42 -9.38
N VAL A 140 4.39 -1.02 -10.54
CA VAL A 140 4.30 -2.49 -10.70
C VAL A 140 5.57 -3.18 -10.24
N ASN A 141 6.75 -2.65 -10.59
CA ASN A 141 8.04 -3.21 -10.16
C ASN A 141 8.20 -3.16 -8.64
N ILE A 142 7.85 -2.04 -8.00
CA ILE A 142 7.89 -1.89 -6.53
C ILE A 142 7.00 -2.94 -5.86
N ILE A 143 5.75 -3.07 -6.31
CA ILE A 143 4.78 -4.02 -5.77
C ILE A 143 5.23 -5.46 -6.02
N LYS A 144 5.70 -5.78 -7.23
CA LYS A 144 6.14 -7.13 -7.59
C LYS A 144 7.23 -7.63 -6.66
N ILE A 145 8.23 -6.81 -6.36
CA ILE A 145 9.33 -7.20 -5.48
C ILE A 145 8.81 -7.41 -4.04
N ASP A 146 7.99 -6.49 -3.51
CA ASP A 146 7.41 -6.59 -2.18
C ASP A 146 6.55 -7.86 -2.01
N VAL A 147 5.70 -8.14 -3.01
CA VAL A 147 4.83 -9.33 -3.00
C VAL A 147 5.63 -10.63 -3.12
N LEU A 148 6.67 -10.67 -3.95
CA LEU A 148 7.55 -11.85 -4.06
C LEU A 148 8.29 -12.12 -2.75
N GLU A 149 8.74 -11.07 -2.04
CA GLU A 149 9.32 -11.20 -0.70
C GLU A 149 8.29 -11.73 0.31
N TYR A 150 7.05 -11.25 0.24
CA TYR A 150 5.95 -11.72 1.10
C TYR A 150 5.65 -13.21 0.87
N ILE A 151 5.46 -13.63 -0.39
CA ILE A 151 5.23 -15.04 -0.76
C ILE A 151 6.37 -15.94 -0.23
N LYS A 152 7.62 -15.50 -0.41
CA LYS A 152 8.80 -16.27 0.06
C LYS A 152 8.83 -16.43 1.58
N ARG A 153 8.47 -15.38 2.35
CA ARG A 153 8.43 -15.44 3.83
C ARG A 153 7.28 -16.29 4.33
N SER A 154 6.11 -16.18 3.71
CA SER A 154 4.88 -16.88 4.13
C SER A 154 4.83 -18.33 3.67
N LYS A 155 5.79 -18.77 2.83
CA LYS A 155 5.87 -20.13 2.25
C LYS A 155 4.61 -20.52 1.44
N PHE A 156 3.86 -19.55 0.93
CA PHE A 156 2.74 -19.81 0.04
C PHE A 156 3.24 -20.35 -1.30
N ASN A 157 2.52 -21.30 -1.88
CA ASN A 157 2.79 -21.80 -3.23
C ASN A 157 1.91 -21.06 -4.24
N VAL A 158 2.28 -19.82 -4.54
CA VAL A 158 1.51 -18.92 -5.41
C VAL A 158 2.35 -18.44 -6.57
N TYR A 159 1.83 -18.61 -7.79
CA TYR A 159 2.37 -18.03 -9.00
C TYR A 159 1.77 -16.63 -9.21
N LEU A 160 2.62 -15.64 -9.48
CA LEU A 160 2.24 -14.25 -9.67
C LEU A 160 2.50 -13.80 -11.10
N GLU A 161 1.44 -13.36 -11.78
CA GLU A 161 1.50 -12.86 -13.17
C GLU A 161 1.12 -11.38 -13.21
N PHE A 162 2.01 -10.53 -13.73
CA PHE A 162 1.70 -9.14 -14.07
C PHE A 162 1.66 -8.97 -15.58
N LYS A 163 0.53 -8.48 -16.08
CA LYS A 163 0.34 -8.11 -17.49
C LYS A 163 0.05 -6.61 -17.54
N LEU A 164 1.01 -5.86 -18.04
CA LEU A 164 0.90 -4.44 -18.33
C LEU A 164 0.73 -4.26 -19.83
N GLU A 165 -0.44 -3.80 -20.28
CA GLU A 165 -0.72 -3.59 -21.71
C GLU A 165 -0.36 -2.17 -22.15
N ASP A 166 -0.53 -1.18 -21.25
CA ASP A 166 -0.26 0.21 -21.51
C ASP A 166 0.61 0.84 -20.43
N ASN A 167 1.38 1.85 -20.80
CA ASN A 167 2.25 2.58 -19.88
C ASN A 167 1.77 4.03 -19.75
N PHE A 168 1.56 4.49 -18.51
CA PHE A 168 1.06 5.82 -18.21
C PHE A 168 1.61 6.32 -16.87
N ASN A 169 1.46 7.61 -16.62
CA ASN A 169 1.90 8.23 -15.37
C ASN A 169 0.73 8.35 -14.38
N VAL A 170 1.06 8.23 -13.11
CA VAL A 170 0.11 8.28 -12.01
C VAL A 170 0.51 9.40 -11.05
N VAL A 171 -0.39 10.34 -10.78
CA VAL A 171 -0.16 11.44 -9.84
C VAL A 171 -0.23 10.93 -8.40
N GLU A 172 -1.34 10.31 -8.04
CA GLU A 172 -1.57 9.78 -6.69
C GLU A 172 -1.03 8.34 -6.53
N HIS A 173 0.24 8.13 -6.94
CA HIS A 173 0.89 6.83 -6.99
C HIS A 173 0.91 6.07 -5.66
N PHE A 174 0.99 6.78 -4.51
CA PHE A 174 0.96 6.15 -3.20
C PHE A 174 -0.35 5.40 -2.94
N TYR A 175 -1.48 5.96 -3.38
CA TYR A 175 -2.78 5.31 -3.23
C TYR A 175 -2.94 4.11 -4.17
N ILE A 176 -2.40 4.17 -5.39
CA ILE A 176 -2.40 3.02 -6.30
C ILE A 176 -1.55 1.87 -5.74
N VAL A 177 -0.37 2.17 -5.15
CA VAL A 177 0.43 1.17 -4.43
C VAL A 177 -0.38 0.53 -3.30
N CYS A 178 -1.08 1.33 -2.50
CA CYS A 178 -1.91 0.84 -1.40
C CYS A 178 -3.05 -0.07 -1.90
N ILE A 179 -3.79 0.36 -2.93
CA ILE A 179 -4.90 -0.40 -3.53
C ILE A 179 -4.42 -1.76 -4.02
N LEU A 180 -3.43 -1.77 -4.92
CA LEU A 180 -2.95 -3.00 -5.53
C LEU A 180 -2.35 -3.95 -4.49
N ARG A 181 -1.58 -3.43 -3.56
CA ARG A 181 -1.00 -4.23 -2.47
C ARG A 181 -2.07 -4.91 -1.61
N ASN A 182 -3.11 -4.18 -1.21
CA ASN A 182 -4.22 -4.75 -0.43
C ASN A 182 -4.95 -5.86 -1.19
N LEU A 183 -5.27 -5.66 -2.47
CA LEU A 183 -5.95 -6.66 -3.27
C LEU A 183 -5.08 -7.91 -3.48
N ILE A 184 -3.81 -7.74 -3.84
CA ILE A 184 -2.88 -8.84 -4.08
C ILE A 184 -2.64 -9.65 -2.80
N TYR A 185 -2.46 -9.00 -1.64
CA TYR A 185 -2.28 -9.70 -0.37
C TYR A 185 -3.53 -10.47 0.02
N ASN A 186 -4.72 -9.90 -0.16
CA ASN A 186 -5.97 -10.61 0.07
C ASN A 186 -6.11 -11.84 -0.81
N SER A 187 -5.72 -11.74 -2.10
CA SER A 187 -5.70 -12.85 -3.04
C SER A 187 -4.73 -13.95 -2.61
N ILE A 188 -3.50 -13.60 -2.19
CA ILE A 188 -2.50 -14.57 -1.71
C ILE A 188 -2.99 -15.30 -0.45
N GLU A 189 -3.54 -14.56 0.52
CA GLU A 189 -4.07 -15.14 1.76
C GLU A 189 -5.31 -16.03 1.52
N ALA A 190 -6.08 -15.75 0.46
CA ALA A 190 -7.20 -16.61 0.05
C ALA A 190 -6.75 -17.97 -0.51
N MET A 191 -5.44 -18.14 -0.72
CA MET A 191 -4.83 -19.37 -1.30
C MET A 191 -4.03 -20.18 -0.30
N GLU A 192 -4.14 -19.93 1.01
CA GLU A 192 -3.37 -20.61 2.06
C GLU A 192 -3.39 -22.15 1.93
N ASP A 193 -4.55 -22.72 1.57
CA ASP A 193 -4.75 -24.17 1.43
C ASP A 193 -4.69 -24.67 -0.03
N ILE A 194 -4.33 -23.81 -0.99
CA ILE A 194 -4.36 -24.15 -2.42
C ILE A 194 -2.98 -24.54 -2.92
N LYS A 195 -2.86 -25.76 -3.47
CA LYS A 195 -1.57 -26.29 -3.95
C LYS A 195 -0.97 -25.52 -5.13
N ASN A 196 -1.79 -24.95 -6.00
CA ASN A 196 -1.40 -24.22 -7.21
C ASN A 196 -2.10 -22.87 -7.22
N GLY A 197 -1.72 -21.98 -6.29
CA GLY A 197 -2.25 -20.62 -6.24
C GLY A 197 -1.79 -19.79 -7.45
N HIS A 198 -2.70 -19.02 -8.04
CA HIS A 198 -2.39 -18.12 -9.14
C HIS A 198 -3.06 -16.78 -8.92
N VAL A 199 -2.27 -15.71 -8.90
CA VAL A 199 -2.74 -14.31 -8.90
C VAL A 199 -2.31 -13.65 -10.18
N LYS A 200 -3.29 -13.11 -10.92
CA LYS A 200 -3.07 -12.37 -12.15
C LYS A 200 -3.47 -10.92 -11.96
N ILE A 201 -2.57 -10.02 -12.29
CA ILE A 201 -2.79 -8.59 -12.30
C ILE A 201 -2.71 -8.10 -13.73
N LEU A 202 -3.83 -7.57 -14.24
CA LEU A 202 -3.89 -6.96 -15.58
C LEU A 202 -4.11 -5.46 -15.40
N ILE A 203 -3.27 -4.66 -16.06
CA ILE A 203 -3.38 -3.20 -16.10
C ILE A 203 -3.43 -2.79 -17.55
N LYS A 204 -4.48 -2.08 -17.93
CA LYS A 204 -4.70 -1.62 -19.31
C LYS A 204 -5.42 -0.26 -19.33
N ARG A 205 -5.31 0.42 -20.47
CA ARG A 205 -6.13 1.59 -20.79
C ARG A 205 -7.32 1.18 -21.66
N SER A 206 -8.41 1.86 -21.50
CA SER A 206 -9.52 1.96 -22.44
C SER A 206 -9.60 3.40 -22.92
N GLU A 207 -10.52 3.74 -23.83
CA GLU A 207 -10.62 5.09 -24.41
C GLU A 207 -10.64 6.23 -23.40
N TYR A 208 -11.19 6.01 -22.19
CA TYR A 208 -11.34 7.05 -21.15
C TYR A 208 -10.98 6.58 -19.74
N ASP A 209 -10.64 5.29 -19.57
CA ASP A 209 -10.44 4.69 -18.25
C ASP A 209 -9.11 3.93 -18.16
N CYS A 210 -8.44 4.06 -17.03
CA CYS A 210 -7.42 3.13 -16.58
C CYS A 210 -8.10 1.97 -15.83
N ILE A 211 -7.86 0.76 -16.28
CA ILE A 211 -8.50 -0.45 -15.75
C ILE A 211 -7.45 -1.33 -15.08
N PHE A 212 -7.72 -1.70 -13.83
CA PHE A 212 -6.91 -2.64 -13.05
C PHE A 212 -7.77 -3.85 -12.70
N VAL A 213 -7.29 -5.03 -13.05
CA VAL A 213 -7.97 -6.29 -12.73
C VAL A 213 -7.03 -7.16 -11.91
N VAL A 214 -7.49 -7.61 -10.76
CA VAL A 214 -6.78 -8.56 -9.89
C VAL A 214 -7.65 -9.80 -9.78
N THR A 215 -7.14 -10.91 -10.30
CA THR A 215 -7.85 -12.20 -10.34
C THR A 215 -7.05 -13.24 -9.57
N ASP A 216 -7.71 -14.02 -8.75
CA ASP A 216 -7.14 -15.16 -8.04
C ASP A 216 -7.98 -16.44 -8.25
N ASN A 217 -7.35 -17.58 -8.06
CA ASN A 217 -8.01 -18.88 -8.00
C ASN A 217 -8.15 -19.41 -6.55
N GLY A 218 -8.29 -18.50 -5.60
CA GLY A 218 -8.41 -18.78 -4.18
C GLY A 218 -9.75 -19.42 -3.78
N LYS A 219 -10.00 -19.44 -2.47
CA LYS A 219 -11.24 -20.02 -1.89
C LYS A 219 -12.52 -19.30 -2.32
N GLY A 220 -12.43 -18.12 -2.92
CA GLY A 220 -13.57 -17.29 -3.26
C GLY A 220 -14.31 -16.72 -2.06
N ILE A 221 -15.38 -15.99 -2.33
CA ILE A 221 -16.23 -15.29 -1.35
C ILE A 221 -17.64 -15.86 -1.49
N LYS A 222 -18.33 -16.08 -0.37
CA LYS A 222 -19.74 -16.48 -0.37
C LYS A 222 -20.61 -15.36 -0.92
N GLU A 223 -21.64 -15.71 -1.65
CA GLU A 223 -22.58 -14.75 -2.26
C GLU A 223 -23.21 -13.81 -1.20
N GLU A 224 -23.57 -14.36 -0.04
CA GLU A 224 -24.12 -13.63 1.10
C GLU A 224 -23.16 -12.57 1.69
N ASP A 225 -21.82 -12.75 1.53
CA ASP A 225 -20.81 -11.88 2.08
C ASP A 225 -20.41 -10.75 1.11
N ILE A 226 -20.69 -10.88 -0.19
CA ILE A 226 -20.20 -9.94 -1.23
C ILE A 226 -20.64 -8.50 -0.94
N GLU A 227 -21.82 -8.27 -0.45
CA GLU A 227 -22.31 -6.93 -0.11
C GLU A 227 -21.57 -6.30 1.07
N PHE A 228 -21.00 -7.14 1.95
CA PHE A 228 -20.40 -6.70 3.22
C PHE A 228 -18.88 -6.59 3.18
N ILE A 229 -18.19 -7.18 2.17
CA ILE A 229 -16.71 -7.23 2.14
C ILE A 229 -16.04 -5.85 2.17
N PHE A 230 -16.73 -4.81 1.75
CA PHE A 230 -16.24 -3.43 1.76
C PHE A 230 -16.64 -2.66 3.03
N ASN A 231 -17.38 -3.26 3.96
CA ASN A 231 -17.75 -2.62 5.22
C ASN A 231 -16.56 -2.65 6.19
N PRO A 232 -16.25 -1.52 6.86
CA PRO A 232 -15.20 -1.49 7.86
C PRO A 232 -15.45 -2.54 8.96
N GLY A 233 -14.42 -3.29 9.31
CA GLY A 233 -14.50 -4.35 10.33
C GLY A 233 -15.04 -5.69 9.83
N PHE A 234 -15.51 -5.81 8.59
CA PHE A 234 -15.89 -7.10 8.03
C PHE A 234 -14.66 -7.93 7.69
N SER A 235 -14.53 -9.08 8.31
CA SER A 235 -13.45 -10.05 8.04
C SER A 235 -13.92 -11.46 8.34
N THR A 236 -13.62 -12.38 7.44
CA THR A 236 -13.78 -13.82 7.66
C THR A 236 -12.51 -14.46 8.23
N LYS A 237 -11.49 -13.67 8.53
CA LYS A 237 -10.20 -14.12 9.04
C LYS A 237 -10.17 -13.97 10.57
N PHE A 238 -9.91 -15.07 11.26
CA PHE A 238 -9.73 -15.09 12.70
C PHE A 238 -8.26 -15.39 13.02
N ASN A 239 -7.70 -14.67 13.99
CA ASN A 239 -6.44 -15.07 14.57
C ASN A 239 -6.70 -16.24 15.51
N THR A 240 -6.27 -17.44 15.11
CA THR A 240 -6.47 -18.68 15.88
C THR A 240 -5.77 -18.68 17.24
N GLN A 241 -4.79 -17.79 17.47
CA GLN A 241 -4.04 -17.69 18.74
C GLN A 241 -4.67 -16.69 19.73
N THR A 242 -5.25 -15.60 19.24
CA THR A 242 -5.82 -14.55 20.11
C THR A 242 -7.34 -14.52 20.10
N GLY A 243 -7.98 -15.20 19.14
CA GLY A 243 -9.44 -15.14 18.96
C GLY A 243 -9.93 -13.82 18.32
N ASP A 244 -9.02 -12.90 18.00
CA ASP A 244 -9.37 -11.60 17.44
C ASP A 244 -9.65 -11.70 15.93
N ILE A 245 -10.65 -10.95 15.49
CA ILE A 245 -10.93 -10.76 14.06
C ILE A 245 -9.82 -9.90 13.48
N CYS A 246 -9.13 -10.41 12.45
CA CYS A 246 -8.17 -9.58 11.71
C CYS A 246 -8.90 -8.35 11.16
N ARG A 247 -8.43 -7.18 11.50
CA ARG A 247 -9.00 -5.81 11.38
C ARG A 247 -10.09 -5.55 10.32
N GLY A 248 -10.21 -6.35 9.25
CA GLY A 248 -11.26 -6.22 8.23
C GLY A 248 -11.37 -4.84 7.57
N ILE A 249 -10.27 -4.08 7.51
CA ILE A 249 -10.29 -2.70 7.02
C ILE A 249 -9.69 -2.55 5.61
N GLY A 250 -8.95 -3.52 5.12
CA GLY A 250 -8.21 -3.42 3.85
C GLY A 250 -9.08 -3.15 2.62
N LEU A 251 -10.18 -3.90 2.44
CA LEU A 251 -11.10 -3.69 1.32
C LEU A 251 -11.94 -2.42 1.48
N ALA A 252 -12.31 -2.05 2.71
CA ALA A 252 -12.94 -0.76 2.99
C ALA A 252 -12.03 0.41 2.60
N HIS A 253 -10.71 0.30 2.88
CA HIS A 253 -9.70 1.24 2.43
C HIS A 253 -9.64 1.34 0.91
N VAL A 254 -9.56 0.21 0.22
CA VAL A 254 -9.52 0.17 -1.24
C VAL A 254 -10.73 0.90 -1.83
N LYS A 255 -11.95 0.55 -1.39
CA LYS A 255 -13.18 1.18 -1.90
C LYS A 255 -13.23 2.68 -1.58
N GLY A 256 -12.85 3.06 -0.37
CA GLY A 256 -12.82 4.47 0.03
C GLY A 256 -11.87 5.30 -0.82
N ILE A 257 -10.62 4.85 -1.01
CA ILE A 257 -9.63 5.55 -1.82
C ILE A 257 -10.10 5.66 -3.28
N ILE A 258 -10.62 4.57 -3.86
CA ILE A 258 -11.12 4.58 -5.24
C ILE A 258 -12.24 5.60 -5.41
N ASN A 259 -13.20 5.64 -4.50
CA ASN A 259 -14.35 6.54 -4.60
C ASN A 259 -14.00 8.00 -4.32
N ASP A 260 -13.24 8.25 -3.25
CA ASP A 260 -13.06 9.60 -2.71
C ASP A 260 -11.84 10.32 -3.32
N VAL A 261 -10.77 9.58 -3.66
CA VAL A 261 -9.55 10.16 -4.26
C VAL A 261 -9.62 10.14 -5.77
N PHE A 262 -9.99 8.98 -6.35
CA PHE A 262 -9.95 8.79 -7.81
C PHE A 262 -11.31 8.97 -8.48
N VAL A 263 -12.40 9.11 -7.72
CA VAL A 263 -13.78 9.19 -8.25
C VAL A 263 -14.04 8.03 -9.23
N GLY A 264 -13.49 6.85 -8.91
CA GLY A 264 -13.55 5.63 -9.70
C GLY A 264 -14.56 4.63 -9.16
N THR A 265 -14.59 3.45 -9.76
CA THR A 265 -15.45 2.33 -9.34
C THR A 265 -14.64 1.07 -9.08
N ILE A 266 -15.13 0.24 -8.17
CA ILE A 266 -14.64 -1.11 -7.93
C ILE A 266 -15.79 -2.11 -7.99
N GLU A 267 -15.62 -3.15 -8.77
CA GLU A 267 -16.54 -4.28 -8.91
C GLU A 267 -15.85 -5.56 -8.44
N VAL A 268 -16.63 -6.50 -7.91
CA VAL A 268 -16.15 -7.81 -7.48
C VAL A 268 -17.01 -8.90 -8.10
N GLN A 269 -16.33 -9.91 -8.63
CA GLN A 269 -16.97 -11.16 -9.06
C GLN A 269 -16.28 -12.30 -8.35
N SER A 270 -17.03 -13.12 -7.62
CA SER A 270 -16.45 -14.24 -6.87
C SER A 270 -17.39 -15.42 -6.86
N THR A 271 -16.81 -16.61 -6.86
CA THR A 271 -17.55 -17.86 -6.69
C THR A 271 -16.78 -18.69 -5.66
N LEU A 272 -17.49 -19.16 -4.64
CA LEU A 272 -16.90 -20.00 -3.60
C LEU A 272 -16.23 -21.24 -4.22
N GLY A 273 -14.97 -21.47 -3.88
CA GLY A 273 -14.15 -22.57 -4.40
C GLY A 273 -13.56 -22.34 -5.80
N LYS A 274 -13.81 -21.19 -6.45
CA LYS A 274 -13.26 -20.90 -7.79
C LYS A 274 -12.29 -19.70 -7.83
N GLY A 275 -12.43 -18.78 -6.87
CA GLY A 275 -11.59 -17.59 -6.77
C GLY A 275 -12.37 -16.28 -6.84
N THR A 276 -11.62 -15.18 -6.92
CA THR A 276 -12.18 -13.82 -6.91
C THR A 276 -11.51 -12.97 -8.00
N GLU A 277 -12.31 -12.08 -8.60
CA GLU A 277 -11.86 -11.04 -9.51
C GLU A 277 -12.34 -9.69 -9.02
N PHE A 278 -11.39 -8.76 -8.82
CA PHE A 278 -11.66 -7.36 -8.57
C PHE A 278 -11.33 -6.55 -9.81
N THR A 279 -12.29 -5.75 -10.28
CA THR A 279 -12.11 -4.83 -11.41
C THR A 279 -12.26 -3.40 -10.94
N ILE A 280 -11.22 -2.58 -11.13
CA ILE A 280 -11.17 -1.17 -10.80
C ILE A 280 -11.15 -0.38 -12.11
N LYS A 281 -12.00 0.68 -12.18
CA LYS A 281 -12.04 1.62 -13.30
C LYS A 281 -11.87 3.03 -12.74
N ILE A 282 -10.88 3.74 -13.26
CA ILE A 282 -10.55 5.12 -12.90
C ILE A 282 -10.42 5.92 -14.18
N LYS A 283 -11.08 7.06 -14.27
CA LYS A 283 -10.95 7.94 -15.44
C LYS A 283 -9.50 8.41 -15.60
N GLU A 284 -9.05 8.49 -16.85
CA GLU A 284 -7.68 8.89 -17.19
C GLU A 284 -7.33 10.27 -16.58
N ASP A 285 -8.23 11.24 -16.67
CA ASP A 285 -8.04 12.58 -16.11
C ASP A 285 -7.78 12.54 -14.58
N ASN A 286 -8.44 11.62 -13.85
CA ASN A 286 -8.25 11.46 -12.41
C ASN A 286 -6.99 10.66 -12.06
N MET A 287 -6.40 9.98 -13.02
CA MET A 287 -5.17 9.20 -12.84
C MET A 287 -3.92 10.02 -13.15
N GLU A 288 -3.95 10.79 -14.22
CA GLU A 288 -2.78 11.52 -14.73
C GLU A 288 -2.74 12.99 -14.29
N GLY A 289 -3.85 13.56 -13.77
CA GLY A 289 -3.97 14.94 -13.24
C GLY A 289 -4.01 15.99 -14.35
#